data_1dd6a1bb798887c92a5f3faccdf660a9
#
_entry.id   1dd6a1bb798887c92a5f3faccdf660a9
#
_cell.length_a   1.000
_cell.length_b   1.000
_cell.length_c   1.000
_cell.angle_alpha   90.00
_cell.angle_beta   90.00
_cell.angle_gamma   90.00
#
_symmetry.space_group_name_H-M   'P 1'
#
loop_
_entity.id
_entity.type
_entity.pdbx_description
1 polymer ?
#
loop_
_entity_poly.entity_id
_entity_poly.type
_entity_poly.pdbx_seq_one_letter_code
_entity_poly.pdbx_strand_id
1 'polypeptide(L)'
;MIKLKQILTEGMGDCYQAAGRLAIEMMDNPTAKLVHGMVNGQGRLDGIRFGHAWVEVGNKVYDYSNGKNLKMAKGKYYAAGDIKPKDNKYYKSKEALRWMQKAMHWGPWEMSGAVVKLQTEDIPDVRGEIGRRKQRIPSDILDKLDD
;
A
#
# COMPACT_ATOMS: atom_id res chain seq x y z
N MET A 1 -12.04 -14.79 -18.54
CA MET A 1 -12.58 -14.60 -17.18
C MET A 1 -11.42 -14.42 -16.20
N ILE A 2 -11.46 -13.37 -15.44
CA ILE A 2 -10.41 -13.10 -14.43
C ILE A 2 -10.62 -14.07 -13.25
N LYS A 3 -9.56 -14.78 -12.90
CA LYS A 3 -9.62 -15.69 -11.76
C LYS A 3 -9.60 -14.91 -10.46
N LEU A 4 -10.32 -15.39 -9.45
CA LEU A 4 -10.36 -14.74 -8.13
C LEU A 4 -8.95 -14.49 -7.57
N LYS A 5 -8.07 -15.46 -7.70
CA LYS A 5 -6.68 -15.35 -7.29
C LYS A 5 -5.98 -14.16 -7.95
N GLN A 6 -6.23 -13.97 -9.24
CA GLN A 6 -5.64 -12.87 -10.01
C GLN A 6 -6.16 -11.52 -9.54
N ILE A 7 -7.46 -11.43 -9.25
CA ILE A 7 -8.08 -10.20 -8.73
C ILE A 7 -7.45 -9.85 -7.37
N LEU A 8 -7.33 -10.82 -6.49
CA LEU A 8 -6.73 -10.60 -5.17
C LEU A 8 -5.27 -10.18 -5.28
N THR A 9 -4.53 -10.80 -6.19
CA THR A 9 -3.13 -10.46 -6.41
C THR A 9 -2.98 -9.03 -6.93
N GLU A 10 -3.83 -8.62 -7.87
CA GLU A 10 -3.81 -7.25 -8.39
C GLU A 10 -4.15 -6.23 -7.31
N GLY A 11 -5.13 -6.54 -6.44
CA GLY A 11 -5.49 -5.64 -5.36
C GLY A 11 -4.44 -5.54 -4.25
N MET A 12 -3.63 -6.60 -4.06
CA MET A 12 -2.71 -6.71 -2.94
C MET A 12 -1.24 -6.55 -3.34
N GLY A 13 -0.88 -6.89 -4.58
CA GLY A 13 0.52 -6.97 -4.99
C GLY A 13 1.17 -5.65 -5.33
N ASP A 14 0.41 -4.68 -5.80
CA ASP A 14 0.93 -3.44 -6.37
C ASP A 14 0.70 -2.21 -5.49
N CYS A 15 -0.35 -2.21 -4.69
CA CYS A 15 -0.75 -1.01 -3.97
C CYS A 15 0.31 -0.51 -3.00
N TYR A 16 0.99 -1.41 -2.29
CA TYR A 16 2.03 -1.01 -1.34
C TYR A 16 3.23 -0.40 -2.04
N GLN A 17 3.64 -0.97 -3.15
CA GLN A 17 4.74 -0.44 -3.94
C GLN A 17 4.38 0.91 -4.55
N ALA A 18 3.21 1.01 -5.17
CA ALA A 18 2.76 2.24 -5.80
C ALA A 18 2.64 3.38 -4.79
N ALA A 19 2.02 3.11 -3.65
CA ALA A 19 1.87 4.10 -2.59
C ALA A 19 3.22 4.47 -1.97
N GLY A 20 4.07 3.48 -1.74
CA GLY A 20 5.40 3.72 -1.19
C GLY A 20 6.26 4.59 -2.07
N ARG A 21 6.26 4.33 -3.37
CA ARG A 21 7.00 5.15 -4.34
C ARG A 21 6.47 6.58 -4.35
N LEU A 22 5.15 6.74 -4.34
CA LEU A 22 4.54 8.06 -4.36
C LEU A 22 4.88 8.84 -3.08
N ALA A 23 4.84 8.18 -1.93
CA ALA A 23 5.20 8.82 -0.66
C ALA A 23 6.65 9.35 -0.69
N ILE A 24 7.55 8.60 -1.30
CA ILE A 24 8.94 9.03 -1.43
C ILE A 24 9.06 10.21 -2.40
N GLU A 25 8.33 10.16 -3.52
CA GLU A 25 8.31 11.27 -4.47
C GLU A 25 7.78 12.55 -3.82
N MET A 26 6.88 12.42 -2.84
CA MET A 26 6.29 13.55 -2.12
C MET A 26 7.02 13.87 -0.81
N MET A 27 8.25 13.41 -0.66
CA MET A 27 8.99 13.57 0.60
C MET A 27 9.16 15.03 1.03
N ASP A 28 9.20 15.94 0.07
CA ASP A 28 9.33 17.37 0.37
C ASP A 28 8.03 18.01 0.85
N ASN A 29 6.92 17.29 0.77
CA ASN A 29 5.65 17.78 1.26
C ASN A 29 5.42 17.27 2.68
N PRO A 30 5.45 18.16 3.69
CA PRO A 30 5.33 17.74 5.09
C PRO A 30 3.97 17.16 5.44
N THR A 31 2.94 17.37 4.61
CA THR A 31 1.60 16.84 4.86
C THR A 31 1.39 15.47 4.20
N ALA A 32 2.33 15.00 3.38
CA ALA A 32 2.21 13.71 2.73
C ALA A 32 2.42 12.58 3.74
N LYS A 33 1.51 11.61 3.70
CA LYS A 33 1.58 10.42 4.54
C LYS A 33 1.26 9.19 3.73
N LEU A 34 2.07 8.16 3.91
CA LEU A 34 1.74 6.82 3.44
C LEU A 34 0.75 6.21 4.42
N VAL A 35 -0.31 5.62 3.90
CA VAL A 35 -1.34 5.00 4.74
C VAL A 35 -1.47 3.53 4.37
N HIS A 36 -1.39 2.67 5.36
CA HIS A 36 -1.73 1.26 5.26
C HIS A 36 -3.04 1.06 6.02
N GLY A 37 -4.05 0.57 5.34
CA GLY A 37 -5.37 0.39 5.96
C GLY A 37 -6.09 -0.81 5.39
N MET A 38 -7.33 -0.97 5.84
CA MET A 38 -8.22 -2.02 5.35
C MET A 38 -9.30 -1.37 4.52
N VAL A 39 -9.54 -1.92 3.34
CA VAL A 39 -10.59 -1.42 2.45
C VAL A 39 -11.56 -2.53 2.10
N ASN A 40 -12.79 -2.12 1.83
CA ASN A 40 -13.80 -3.00 1.27
C ASN A 40 -13.66 -2.96 -0.25
N GLY A 41 -13.60 -4.13 -0.87
CA GLY A 41 -13.48 -4.21 -2.31
C GLY A 41 -14.73 -3.67 -3.01
N GLN A 42 -14.57 -3.33 -4.28
CA GLN A 42 -15.65 -2.84 -5.12
C GLN A 42 -15.87 -3.77 -6.30
N GLY A 43 -17.03 -3.69 -6.91
CA GLY A 43 -17.37 -4.55 -8.03
C GLY A 43 -17.35 -6.01 -7.61
N ARG A 44 -16.49 -6.80 -8.25
CA ARG A 44 -16.37 -8.24 -7.96
C ARG A 44 -15.81 -8.54 -6.58
N LEU A 45 -15.11 -7.58 -5.97
CA LEU A 45 -14.54 -7.72 -4.64
C LEU A 45 -15.46 -7.18 -3.55
N ASP A 46 -16.68 -6.78 -3.90
CA ASP A 46 -17.63 -6.23 -2.94
C ASP A 46 -17.85 -7.21 -1.79
N GLY A 47 -17.79 -6.68 -0.58
CA GLY A 47 -17.91 -7.48 0.63
C GLY A 47 -16.61 -8.12 1.12
N ILE A 48 -15.54 -8.05 0.34
CA ILE A 48 -14.22 -8.58 0.73
C ILE A 48 -13.38 -7.42 1.28
N ARG A 49 -12.91 -7.56 2.52
CA ARG A 49 -11.98 -6.58 3.11
C ARG A 49 -10.56 -7.09 2.97
N PHE A 50 -9.67 -6.20 2.55
CA PHE A 50 -8.26 -6.56 2.38
C PHE A 50 -7.36 -5.36 2.68
N GLY A 51 -6.09 -5.65 2.93
CA GLY A 51 -5.09 -4.61 3.14
C GLY A 51 -4.84 -3.81 1.87
N HIS A 52 -4.70 -2.50 2.03
CA HIS A 52 -4.48 -1.60 0.91
C HIS A 52 -3.61 -0.44 1.35
N ALA A 53 -2.98 0.22 0.40
CA ALA A 53 -2.11 1.36 0.68
C ALA A 53 -2.43 2.50 -0.27
N TRP A 54 -2.30 3.71 0.24
CA TRP A 54 -2.49 4.94 -0.53
C TRP A 54 -1.69 6.06 0.13
N VAL A 55 -1.68 7.23 -0.51
CA VAL A 55 -1.02 8.42 0.04
C VAL A 55 -2.08 9.47 0.33
N GLU A 56 -1.97 10.12 1.47
CA GLU A 56 -2.81 11.25 1.82
C GLU A 56 -1.97 12.53 1.86
N VAL A 57 -2.50 13.58 1.25
CA VAL A 57 -1.91 14.92 1.30
C VAL A 57 -3.02 15.89 1.68
N GLY A 58 -2.98 16.37 2.92
CA GLY A 58 -4.09 17.17 3.45
C GLY A 58 -5.39 16.38 3.43
N ASN A 59 -6.40 16.90 2.77
CA ASN A 59 -7.71 16.25 2.64
C ASN A 59 -7.88 15.43 1.35
N LYS A 60 -6.79 15.16 0.65
CA LYS A 60 -6.85 14.41 -0.60
C LYS A 60 -6.14 13.09 -0.49
N VAL A 61 -6.67 12.10 -1.20
CA VAL A 61 -6.09 10.77 -1.33
C VAL A 61 -5.58 10.60 -2.74
N TYR A 62 -4.38 10.05 -2.85
CA TYR A 62 -3.76 9.65 -4.10
C TYR A 62 -3.60 8.14 -4.09
N ASP A 63 -4.24 7.47 -5.04
CA ASP A 63 -4.17 6.01 -5.18
C ASP A 63 -3.74 5.67 -6.60
N TYR A 64 -2.48 5.28 -6.74
CA TYR A 64 -1.90 4.94 -8.03
C TYR A 64 -1.75 3.43 -8.22
N SER A 65 -2.40 2.65 -7.38
CA SER A 65 -2.34 1.19 -7.48
C SER A 65 -2.96 0.70 -8.80
N ASN A 66 -2.42 -0.39 -9.31
CA ASN A 66 -2.89 -1.05 -10.54
C ASN A 66 -2.94 -0.11 -11.75
N GLY A 67 -1.98 0.79 -11.84
CA GLY A 67 -1.92 1.74 -12.95
C GLY A 67 -2.94 2.87 -12.89
N LYS A 68 -3.69 2.96 -11.80
CA LYS A 68 -4.63 4.07 -11.61
C LYS A 68 -3.89 5.38 -11.38
N ASN A 69 -4.55 6.46 -11.72
CA ASN A 69 -4.08 7.80 -11.42
C ASN A 69 -5.20 8.53 -10.69
N LEU A 70 -5.59 7.97 -9.55
CA LEU A 70 -6.75 8.43 -8.80
C LEU A 70 -6.34 9.50 -7.80
N LYS A 71 -7.07 10.60 -7.83
CA LYS A 71 -6.96 11.69 -6.87
C LYS A 71 -8.35 12.11 -6.48
N MET A 72 -8.69 12.02 -5.19
CA MET A 72 -10.04 12.37 -4.77
C MET A 72 -10.03 12.87 -3.33
N ALA A 73 -11.14 13.49 -2.93
CA ALA A 73 -11.33 13.94 -1.57
C ALA A 73 -11.30 12.76 -0.61
N LYS A 74 -10.63 12.94 0.53
CA LYS A 74 -10.45 11.91 1.54
C LYS A 74 -11.79 11.31 1.99
N GLY A 75 -12.79 12.15 2.25
CA GLY A 75 -14.10 11.68 2.69
C GLY A 75 -14.77 10.75 1.67
N LYS A 76 -14.65 11.06 0.38
CA LYS A 76 -15.21 10.22 -0.67
C LYS A 76 -14.47 8.89 -0.79
N TYR A 77 -13.14 8.93 -0.69
CA TYR A 77 -12.32 7.73 -0.75
C TYR A 77 -12.63 6.79 0.41
N TYR A 78 -12.72 7.33 1.61
CA TYR A 78 -13.03 6.54 2.81
C TYR A 78 -14.44 5.95 2.75
N ALA A 79 -15.40 6.71 2.26
CA ALA A 79 -16.77 6.20 2.09
C ALA A 79 -16.83 5.06 1.06
N ALA A 80 -16.14 5.23 -0.06
CA ALA A 80 -16.12 4.22 -1.11
C ALA A 80 -15.50 2.90 -0.66
N GLY A 81 -14.43 2.97 0.13
CA GLY A 81 -13.73 1.78 0.61
C GLY A 81 -14.18 1.29 1.98
N ASP A 82 -15.18 1.94 2.56
CA ASP A 82 -15.60 1.67 3.94
C ASP A 82 -14.38 1.63 4.87
N ILE A 83 -13.53 2.66 4.74
CA ILE A 83 -12.27 2.74 5.48
C ILE A 83 -12.53 3.30 6.87
N LYS A 84 -12.00 2.60 7.86
CA LYS A 84 -12.12 3.04 9.25
C LYS A 84 -10.76 3.55 9.72
N PRO A 85 -10.64 4.84 10.07
CA PRO A 85 -9.36 5.41 10.47
C PRO A 85 -8.66 4.65 11.60
N LYS A 86 -9.40 4.03 12.48
CA LYS A 86 -8.85 3.26 13.59
C LYS A 86 -8.01 2.07 13.14
N ASP A 87 -8.27 1.57 11.92
CA ASP A 87 -7.56 0.43 11.36
C ASP A 87 -6.34 0.86 10.53
N ASN A 88 -6.14 2.16 10.37
CA ASN A 88 -5.07 2.68 9.55
C ASN A 88 -3.76 2.84 10.32
N LYS A 89 -2.65 2.65 9.60
CA LYS A 89 -1.32 3.03 10.04
C LYS A 89 -0.83 4.15 9.14
N TYR A 90 -0.35 5.23 9.75
CA TYR A 90 0.10 6.42 9.05
C TYR A 90 1.61 6.55 9.17
N TYR A 91 2.28 6.78 8.06
CA TYR A 91 3.73 6.96 8.03
C TYR A 91 4.06 8.27 7.32
N LYS A 92 4.85 9.11 7.94
CA LYS A 92 5.49 10.21 7.22
C LYS A 92 6.45 9.60 6.19
N SER A 93 6.73 10.34 5.12
CA SER A 93 7.58 9.80 4.05
C SER A 93 8.91 9.25 4.55
N LYS A 94 9.57 9.95 5.47
CA LYS A 94 10.83 9.50 6.04
C LYS A 94 10.69 8.24 6.88
N GLU A 95 9.60 8.12 7.62
CA GLU A 95 9.31 6.91 8.40
C GLU A 95 9.07 5.72 7.48
N ALA A 96 8.28 5.93 6.43
CA ALA A 96 8.02 4.90 5.44
C ALA A 96 9.32 4.40 4.81
N LEU A 97 10.21 5.32 4.48
CA LEU A 97 11.49 4.99 3.88
C LEU A 97 12.34 4.14 4.83
N ARG A 98 12.35 4.47 6.12
CA ARG A 98 13.07 3.68 7.13
C ARG A 98 12.50 2.26 7.26
N TRP A 99 11.17 2.14 7.21
CA TRP A 99 10.53 0.83 7.24
C TRP A 99 10.88 0.01 6.01
N MET A 100 10.88 0.61 4.83
CA MET A 100 11.28 -0.05 3.59
C MET A 100 12.72 -0.58 3.69
N GLN A 101 13.61 0.23 4.20
CA GLN A 101 15.01 -0.14 4.35
C GLN A 101 15.17 -1.27 5.37
N LYS A 102 14.52 -1.14 6.53
CA LYS A 102 14.63 -2.12 7.62
C LYS A 102 14.00 -3.46 7.23
N ALA A 103 12.81 -3.41 6.65
CA ALA A 103 12.06 -4.62 6.30
C ALA A 103 12.44 -5.20 4.94
N MET A 104 13.06 -4.40 4.08
CA MET A 104 13.44 -4.78 2.72
C MET A 104 12.26 -5.16 1.84
N HIS A 105 11.09 -4.55 2.10
CA HIS A 105 9.92 -4.68 1.24
C HIS A 105 8.99 -3.46 1.41
N TRP A 106 8.04 -3.33 0.50
CA TRP A 106 7.17 -2.16 0.41
C TRP A 106 6.06 -2.09 1.47
N GLY A 107 5.85 -3.16 2.20
CA GLY A 107 4.79 -3.25 3.21
C GLY A 107 3.82 -4.38 2.92
N PRO A 108 2.84 -4.61 3.80
CA PRO A 108 2.65 -3.90 5.06
C PRO A 108 3.67 -4.28 6.14
N TRP A 109 3.89 -3.40 7.10
CA TRP A 109 4.89 -3.65 8.17
C TRP A 109 4.26 -3.87 9.53
N GLU A 110 3.17 -3.17 9.82
CA GLU A 110 2.54 -3.17 11.15
C GLU A 110 1.06 -3.53 11.11
N MET A 111 0.60 -4.12 10.01
CA MET A 111 -0.79 -4.55 9.91
C MET A 111 -1.02 -5.81 10.74
N SER A 112 -2.26 -6.01 11.18
CA SER A 112 -2.59 -7.19 11.98
C SER A 112 -2.30 -8.49 11.23
N GLY A 113 -1.96 -9.54 11.98
CA GLY A 113 -1.54 -10.81 11.43
C GLY A 113 -2.54 -11.48 10.48
N ALA A 114 -3.82 -11.15 10.56
CA ALA A 114 -4.82 -11.73 9.67
C ALA A 114 -4.57 -11.37 8.20
N VAL A 115 -4.21 -10.11 7.93
CA VAL A 115 -3.92 -9.66 6.56
C VAL A 115 -2.64 -10.32 6.05
N VAL A 116 -1.61 -10.37 6.89
CA VAL A 116 -0.34 -11.00 6.54
C VAL A 116 -0.55 -12.49 6.28
N LYS A 117 -1.39 -13.14 7.07
CA LYS A 117 -1.70 -14.55 6.91
C LYS A 117 -2.33 -14.85 5.54
N LEU A 118 -3.32 -14.05 5.14
CA LEU A 118 -3.95 -14.20 3.84
C LEU A 118 -2.95 -14.07 2.71
N GLN A 119 -2.03 -13.11 2.82
CA GLN A 119 -1.04 -12.88 1.78
C GLN A 119 0.00 -14.00 1.70
N THR A 120 0.32 -14.65 2.83
CA THR A 120 1.39 -15.64 2.86
C THR A 120 0.89 -17.08 2.68
N GLU A 121 -0.32 -17.40 3.10
CA GLU A 121 -0.83 -18.77 3.05
C GLU A 121 -1.61 -19.08 1.79
N ASP A 122 -2.42 -18.12 1.33
CA ASP A 122 -3.31 -18.35 0.19
C ASP A 122 -2.66 -18.09 -1.17
N ILE A 123 -1.48 -17.46 -1.18
CA ILE A 123 -0.79 -17.14 -2.44
C ILE A 123 0.70 -17.47 -2.28
N PRO A 124 1.07 -18.77 -2.29
CA PRO A 124 2.48 -19.19 -2.11
C PRO A 124 3.44 -18.54 -3.10
N ASP A 125 2.98 -18.29 -4.33
CA ASP A 125 3.81 -17.69 -5.37
C ASP A 125 4.17 -16.24 -5.05
N VAL A 126 3.35 -15.57 -4.27
CA VAL A 126 3.61 -14.19 -3.84
C VAL A 126 4.82 -14.14 -2.90
N ARG A 127 5.10 -15.21 -2.17
CA ARG A 127 6.30 -15.28 -1.34
C ARG A 127 7.57 -15.13 -2.15
N GLY A 128 7.64 -15.79 -3.28
CA GLY A 128 8.79 -15.66 -4.17
C GLY A 128 8.91 -14.25 -4.73
N GLU A 129 7.80 -13.65 -5.08
CA GLU A 129 7.78 -12.27 -5.58
C GLU A 129 8.12 -11.28 -4.48
N ILE A 130 7.59 -11.45 -3.29
CA ILE A 130 7.91 -10.60 -2.15
C ILE A 130 9.41 -10.70 -1.83
N GLY A 131 9.95 -11.92 -1.84
CA GLY A 131 11.37 -12.13 -1.63
C GLY A 131 12.22 -11.42 -2.68
N ARG A 132 11.81 -11.50 -3.95
CA ARG A 132 12.48 -10.79 -5.03
C ARG A 132 12.31 -9.29 -4.92
N ARG A 133 11.14 -8.82 -4.52
CA ARG A 133 10.88 -7.39 -4.33
C ARG A 133 11.67 -6.81 -3.17
N LYS A 134 11.93 -7.60 -2.13
CA LYS A 134 12.81 -7.18 -1.03
C LYS A 134 14.17 -6.75 -1.52
N GLN A 135 14.66 -7.40 -2.59
CA GLN A 135 15.97 -7.10 -3.17
C GLN A 135 15.91 -5.98 -4.19
N ARG A 136 14.72 -5.41 -4.44
CA ARG A 136 14.50 -4.47 -5.52
C ARG A 136 13.99 -3.11 -5.09
N ILE A 137 14.23 -2.71 -3.85
CA ILE A 137 14.03 -1.32 -3.53
C ILE A 137 15.07 -0.55 -4.34
N PRO A 138 14.63 0.35 -5.25
CA PRO A 138 15.57 1.03 -6.13
C PRO A 138 16.62 1.78 -5.34
N SER A 139 17.84 1.81 -5.86
CA SER A 139 18.96 2.50 -5.21
C SER A 139 18.70 3.99 -5.07
N ASP A 140 17.99 4.60 -6.00
CA ASP A 140 17.61 6.01 -5.92
C ASP A 140 16.73 6.31 -4.72
N ILE A 141 15.91 5.34 -4.30
CA ILE A 141 15.09 5.46 -3.09
C ILE A 141 15.97 5.33 -1.85
N LEU A 142 16.88 4.37 -1.85
CA LEU A 142 17.79 4.17 -0.72
C LEU A 142 18.74 5.35 -0.55
N ASP A 143 19.18 5.96 -1.64
CA ASP A 143 20.04 7.13 -1.61
C ASP A 143 19.39 8.34 -0.94
N LYS A 144 18.08 8.45 -1.02
CA LYS A 144 17.34 9.52 -0.36
C LYS A 144 17.33 9.40 1.17
N LEU A 145 17.70 8.24 1.70
CA LEU A 145 17.81 8.05 3.15
C LEU A 145 19.03 8.70 3.75
N ASP A 146 20.10 8.82 2.97
CA ASP A 146 21.38 9.33 3.45
C ASP A 146 21.40 10.85 3.54
N ASP A 147 20.38 11.50 3.04
CA ASP A 147 20.21 12.94 3.14
C ASP A 147 19.29 13.27 4.33
#